data_8165ed6d2e5f490026d026506de0ad5b
#
_entry.id   8165ed6d2e5f490026d026506de0ad5b
#
_cell.length_a   1.000
_cell.length_b   1.000
_cell.length_c   1.000
_cell.angle_alpha   90.00
_cell.angle_beta   90.00
_cell.angle_gamma   90.00
#
_symmetry.space_group_name_H-M   'P 1'
#
loop_
_entity.id
_entity.type
_entity.pdbx_description
1 polymer ?
#
loop_
_entity_poly.entity_id
_entity_poly.type
_entity_poly.pdbx_seq_one_letter_code
_entity_poly.pdbx_strand_id
1 'polypeptide(L)'
;MANAHLGGKIRRLRRERKLTQAQMAQELAISGSYLNLIERNQRPITVPVLMKLAQKFKIDIDSFGSDDDGRLIADLSEAFSDPLFDNHDVIQSELDELVALSPNLGEAVLALYQAWRKGAGGEAQSAPSESEGPAGIPSEEVSDFLEQRGNHFPFLEEAAEGLWSDSGLTLETLYQDLIKLLSQRFGVDVAVEPAERMGGTVREFNPLTRRLTLSELLPTPSRAFQLAHQMALFGWRKEIDAAIAGFKFTSEDAFVLARIALANYFAAAVLMPYERFRQAAVATRYDLTVLEHRFGVSFEQVCHRLTTLRRPGAEGIAFHLIRVDIAGNISKRFGGSGIRIARFGAACPRWNVYDAFATPGMLRVQISEMPDGARFFCIARTVSQPGRTGRFGAIGHRASRLAIGLGCALSQAKEFVHSEGLSLDDPRIVTPIGVSCRLCDRADCSDRAAPSIRRRLAMDENRRGVSAYSVGG
;
A
#
# COMPACT_ATOMS: atom_id res chain seq x y z
N MET A 1 18.27 -12.70 12.92
CA MET A 1 17.02 -13.19 13.53
C MET A 1 16.56 -12.09 14.46
N ALA A 2 15.50 -11.40 14.09
CA ALA A 2 14.92 -10.34 14.91
C ALA A 2 14.49 -10.93 16.26
N ASN A 3 14.96 -10.36 17.36
CA ASN A 3 14.46 -10.66 18.68
C ASN A 3 13.01 -10.22 18.73
N ALA A 4 12.09 -11.15 18.45
CA ALA A 4 10.68 -10.89 18.63
C ALA A 4 10.45 -10.58 20.11
N HIS A 5 9.88 -9.40 20.43
CA HIS A 5 9.51 -8.97 21.78
C HIS A 5 8.31 -9.79 22.31
N LEU A 6 8.48 -11.11 22.40
CA LEU A 6 7.43 -12.07 22.79
C LEU A 6 7.02 -12.00 24.26
N GLY A 7 7.86 -11.37 25.10
CA GLY A 7 7.61 -11.29 26.54
C GLY A 7 6.34 -10.52 26.88
N GLY A 8 6.07 -9.42 26.19
CA GLY A 8 4.83 -8.65 26.35
C GLY A 8 3.58 -9.48 25.98
N LYS A 9 3.65 -10.23 24.87
CA LYS A 9 2.56 -11.12 24.43
C LYS A 9 2.27 -12.24 25.44
N ILE A 10 3.33 -12.82 26.04
CA ILE A 10 3.19 -13.84 27.07
C ILE A 10 2.57 -13.23 28.33
N ARG A 11 2.98 -12.04 28.75
CA ARG A 11 2.41 -11.32 29.89
C ARG A 11 0.94 -10.97 29.66
N ARG A 12 0.57 -10.54 28.45
CA ARG A 12 -0.82 -10.29 28.03
C ARG A 12 -1.66 -11.55 28.13
N LEU A 13 -1.21 -12.63 27.50
CA LEU A 13 -1.87 -13.93 27.55
C LEU A 13 -2.13 -14.41 28.99
N ARG A 14 -1.12 -14.29 29.86
CA ARG A 14 -1.26 -14.64 31.27
C ARG A 14 -2.38 -13.84 31.95
N ARG A 15 -2.44 -12.52 31.68
CA ARG A 15 -3.46 -11.63 32.24
C ARG A 15 -4.86 -11.96 31.70
N GLU A 16 -5.00 -12.22 30.42
CA GLU A 16 -6.26 -12.64 29.79
C GLU A 16 -6.79 -13.94 30.38
N ARG A 17 -5.88 -14.86 30.71
CA ARG A 17 -6.20 -16.12 31.37
C ARG A 17 -6.35 -16.00 32.89
N LYS A 18 -6.20 -14.79 33.44
CA LYS A 18 -6.27 -14.47 34.87
C LYS A 18 -5.31 -15.32 35.73
N LEU A 19 -4.16 -15.69 35.18
CA LEU A 19 -3.13 -16.49 35.87
C LEU A 19 -2.14 -15.57 36.58
N THR A 20 -1.71 -16.00 37.79
CA THR A 20 -0.52 -15.43 38.44
C THR A 20 0.76 -15.87 37.70
N GLN A 21 1.84 -15.17 37.89
CA GLN A 21 3.14 -15.55 37.32
C GLN A 21 3.60 -16.94 37.78
N ALA A 22 3.35 -17.27 39.05
CA ALA A 22 3.66 -18.58 39.60
C ALA A 22 2.83 -19.71 38.97
N GLN A 23 1.53 -19.48 38.76
CA GLN A 23 0.62 -20.46 38.13
C GLN A 23 1.03 -20.70 36.66
N MET A 24 1.30 -19.65 35.89
CA MET A 24 1.72 -19.82 34.47
C MET A 24 3.10 -20.50 34.39
N ALA A 25 4.03 -20.18 35.28
CA ALA A 25 5.32 -20.86 35.36
C ALA A 25 5.18 -22.35 35.64
N GLN A 26 4.27 -22.72 36.56
CA GLN A 26 3.95 -24.11 36.88
C GLN A 26 3.35 -24.83 35.65
N GLU A 27 2.39 -24.23 34.96
CA GLU A 27 1.78 -24.78 33.74
C GLU A 27 2.80 -25.05 32.63
N LEU A 28 3.79 -24.16 32.50
CA LEU A 28 4.87 -24.28 31.52
C LEU A 28 6.03 -25.16 32.00
N ALA A 29 6.01 -25.61 33.24
CA ALA A 29 7.09 -26.37 33.91
C ALA A 29 8.44 -25.61 33.81
N ILE A 30 8.44 -24.33 34.18
CA ILE A 30 9.60 -23.46 34.31
C ILE A 30 9.59 -22.74 35.67
N SER A 31 10.72 -22.11 36.05
CA SER A 31 10.77 -21.31 37.27
C SER A 31 10.04 -19.97 37.09
N GLY A 32 9.43 -19.46 38.16
CA GLY A 32 8.81 -18.12 38.15
C GLY A 32 9.80 -17.02 37.81
N SER A 33 11.06 -17.13 38.27
CA SER A 33 12.13 -16.21 37.93
C SER A 33 12.45 -16.23 36.43
N TYR A 34 12.47 -17.41 35.82
CA TYR A 34 12.69 -17.54 34.37
C TYR A 34 11.53 -16.96 33.55
N LEU A 35 10.27 -17.21 33.97
CA LEU A 35 9.11 -16.59 33.32
C LEU A 35 9.16 -15.05 33.44
N ASN A 36 9.56 -14.52 34.60
CA ASN A 36 9.69 -13.06 34.78
C ASN A 36 10.75 -12.45 33.83
N LEU A 37 11.88 -13.12 33.64
CA LEU A 37 12.91 -12.69 32.70
C LEU A 37 12.42 -12.72 31.23
N ILE A 38 11.62 -13.73 30.87
CA ILE A 38 10.99 -13.82 29.55
C ILE A 38 9.97 -12.68 29.37
N GLU A 39 9.06 -12.48 30.34
CA GLU A 39 8.03 -11.44 30.29
C GLU A 39 8.61 -10.00 30.20
N ARG A 40 9.84 -9.81 30.68
CA ARG A 40 10.59 -8.56 30.60
C ARG A 40 11.52 -8.45 29.37
N ASN A 41 11.47 -9.41 28.47
CA ASN A 41 12.36 -9.52 27.31
C ASN A 41 13.87 -9.55 27.67
N GLN A 42 14.20 -9.88 28.94
CA GLN A 42 15.58 -10.04 29.43
C GLN A 42 16.17 -11.40 29.09
N ARG A 43 15.33 -12.36 28.71
CA ARG A 43 15.74 -13.65 28.12
C ARG A 43 14.81 -14.05 26.98
N PRO A 44 15.37 -14.58 25.88
CA PRO A 44 14.57 -15.10 24.79
C PRO A 44 13.79 -16.36 25.23
N ILE A 45 12.58 -16.52 24.69
CA ILE A 45 11.83 -17.75 24.84
C ILE A 45 12.51 -18.86 24.05
N THR A 46 12.67 -20.03 24.66
CA THR A 46 13.23 -21.20 23.94
C THR A 46 12.11 -21.94 23.21
N VAL A 47 12.46 -22.63 22.10
CA VAL A 47 11.50 -23.42 21.30
C VAL A 47 10.71 -24.41 22.16
N PRO A 48 11.29 -25.16 23.11
CA PRO A 48 10.51 -26.05 23.97
C PRO A 48 9.46 -25.34 24.84
N VAL A 49 9.77 -24.13 25.33
CA VAL A 49 8.82 -23.33 26.14
C VAL A 49 7.71 -22.76 25.24
N LEU A 50 8.04 -22.31 24.04
CA LEU A 50 7.07 -21.85 23.05
C LEU A 50 6.09 -22.96 22.64
N MET A 51 6.59 -24.17 22.38
CA MET A 51 5.76 -25.35 22.07
C MET A 51 4.83 -25.72 23.22
N LYS A 52 5.32 -25.70 24.47
CA LYS A 52 4.47 -25.94 25.65
C LYS A 52 3.40 -24.87 25.77
N LEU A 53 3.72 -23.62 25.54
CA LEU A 53 2.79 -22.50 25.59
C LEU A 53 1.68 -22.69 24.55
N ALA A 54 2.03 -23.02 23.30
CA ALA A 54 1.09 -23.29 22.23
C ALA A 54 0.14 -24.47 22.56
N GLN A 55 0.68 -25.57 23.06
CA GLN A 55 -0.10 -26.78 23.41
C GLN A 55 -1.02 -26.54 24.59
N LYS A 56 -0.52 -25.96 25.68
CA LYS A 56 -1.28 -25.75 26.92
C LYS A 56 -2.38 -24.71 26.76
N PHE A 57 -2.12 -23.65 26.06
CA PHE A 57 -3.07 -22.54 25.93
C PHE A 57 -3.83 -22.54 24.59
N LYS A 58 -3.60 -23.57 23.74
CA LYS A 58 -4.23 -23.74 22.42
C LYS A 58 -4.07 -22.51 21.53
N ILE A 59 -2.84 -22.03 21.41
CA ILE A 59 -2.52 -20.84 20.67
C ILE A 59 -1.83 -21.25 19.36
N ASP A 60 -2.20 -20.61 18.29
CA ASP A 60 -1.49 -20.72 17.02
C ASP A 60 -0.15 -19.99 17.14
N ILE A 61 0.95 -20.70 16.88
CA ILE A 61 2.31 -20.13 16.92
C ILE A 61 2.46 -19.02 15.87
N ASP A 62 1.80 -19.16 14.73
CA ASP A 62 1.82 -18.16 13.67
C ASP A 62 1.16 -16.83 14.12
N SER A 63 0.18 -16.89 15.01
CA SER A 63 -0.43 -15.70 15.62
C SER A 63 0.51 -14.93 16.56
N PHE A 64 1.51 -15.60 17.13
CA PHE A 64 2.56 -14.95 17.92
C PHE A 64 3.62 -14.26 17.06
N GLY A 65 3.75 -14.70 15.81
CA GLY A 65 4.63 -14.09 14.79
C GLY A 65 3.94 -13.07 13.90
N SER A 66 2.62 -12.84 14.08
CA SER A 66 1.88 -11.91 13.23
C SER A 66 2.48 -10.50 13.28
N ASP A 67 2.61 -9.90 12.10
CA ASP A 67 3.24 -8.59 11.86
C ASP A 67 2.35 -7.42 12.34
N ASP A 68 1.17 -7.71 12.92
CA ASP A 68 0.18 -6.70 13.35
C ASP A 68 0.73 -5.78 14.44
N ASP A 69 1.46 -6.32 15.43
CA ASP A 69 2.08 -5.48 16.47
C ASP A 69 3.18 -4.58 15.88
N GLY A 70 3.99 -5.10 14.95
CA GLY A 70 5.01 -4.34 14.24
C GLY A 70 4.42 -3.22 13.38
N ARG A 71 3.26 -3.48 12.78
CA ARG A 71 2.50 -2.51 12.01
C ARG A 71 1.94 -1.40 12.90
N LEU A 72 1.28 -1.76 14.01
CA LEU A 72 0.74 -0.79 14.96
C LEU A 72 1.85 0.11 15.56
N ILE A 73 3.01 -0.48 15.91
CA ILE A 73 4.18 0.27 16.38
C ILE A 73 4.65 1.27 15.30
N ALA A 74 4.71 0.85 14.04
CA ALA A 74 5.11 1.71 12.93
C ALA A 74 4.13 2.87 12.73
N ASP A 75 2.83 2.59 12.76
CA ASP A 75 1.76 3.57 12.59
C ASP A 75 1.74 4.58 13.75
N LEU A 76 1.91 4.12 14.99
CA LEU A 76 2.06 5.00 16.16
C LEU A 76 3.32 5.84 16.08
N SER A 77 4.45 5.25 15.68
CA SER A 77 5.71 6.00 15.50
C SER A 77 5.53 7.10 14.45
N GLU A 78 4.79 6.83 13.38
CA GLU A 78 4.49 7.82 12.35
C GLU A 78 3.53 8.90 12.88
N ALA A 79 2.49 8.53 13.63
CA ALA A 79 1.56 9.48 14.24
C ALA A 79 2.28 10.41 15.22
N PHE A 80 3.09 9.87 16.12
CA PHE A 80 3.89 10.66 17.07
C PHE A 80 5.02 11.46 16.43
N SER A 81 5.28 11.26 15.14
CA SER A 81 6.20 12.09 14.35
C SER A 81 5.57 13.41 13.86
N ASP A 82 4.28 13.64 14.08
CA ASP A 82 3.60 14.87 13.71
C ASP A 82 4.05 16.03 14.59
N PRO A 83 4.17 17.28 14.05
CA PRO A 83 4.48 18.48 14.84
C PRO A 83 3.60 18.69 16.08
N LEU A 84 2.38 18.16 16.08
CA LEU A 84 1.48 18.16 17.24
C LEU A 84 2.17 17.63 18.51
N PHE A 85 3.06 16.66 18.34
CA PHE A 85 3.73 15.95 19.43
C PHE A 85 5.17 16.43 19.67
N ASP A 86 5.64 17.51 19.03
CA ASP A 86 7.03 18.01 19.16
C ASP A 86 7.43 18.35 20.62
N ASN A 87 6.46 18.61 21.50
CA ASN A 87 6.70 18.86 22.91
C ASN A 87 6.69 17.59 23.79
N HIS A 88 6.53 16.42 23.21
CA HIS A 88 6.45 15.14 23.90
C HIS A 88 7.61 14.25 23.45
N ASP A 89 8.54 13.97 24.37
CA ASP A 89 9.71 13.11 24.13
C ASP A 89 9.32 11.62 24.12
N VAL A 90 8.41 11.20 23.21
CA VAL A 90 8.03 9.79 23.07
C VAL A 90 9.14 9.03 22.37
N ILE A 91 9.73 8.05 23.04
CA ILE A 91 10.81 7.21 22.50
C ILE A 91 10.26 5.87 22.00
N GLN A 92 10.98 5.26 21.05
CA GLN A 92 10.57 4.01 20.40
C GLN A 92 10.26 2.88 21.42
N SER A 93 11.05 2.77 22.49
CA SER A 93 10.84 1.75 23.51
C SER A 93 9.51 1.89 24.27
N GLU A 94 8.98 3.10 24.41
CA GLU A 94 7.67 3.33 25.03
C GLU A 94 6.53 2.89 24.10
N LEU A 95 6.67 3.09 22.79
CA LEU A 95 5.72 2.59 21.80
C LEU A 95 5.73 1.07 21.74
N ASP A 96 6.91 0.47 21.76
CA ASP A 96 7.08 -0.98 21.81
C ASP A 96 6.42 -1.56 23.08
N GLU A 97 6.61 -0.92 24.23
CA GLU A 97 5.99 -1.33 25.49
C GLU A 97 4.47 -1.10 25.49
N LEU A 98 4.00 0.03 24.96
CA LEU A 98 2.56 0.33 24.81
C LEU A 98 1.85 -0.76 24.01
N VAL A 99 2.36 -1.08 22.83
CA VAL A 99 1.74 -2.09 21.95
C VAL A 99 1.85 -3.49 22.55
N ALA A 100 2.99 -3.82 23.17
CA ALA A 100 3.17 -5.12 23.82
C ALA A 100 2.22 -5.34 25.02
N LEU A 101 1.90 -4.29 25.78
CA LEU A 101 1.08 -4.37 26.99
C LEU A 101 -0.39 -4.04 26.76
N SER A 102 -0.68 -3.13 25.83
CA SER A 102 -2.03 -2.58 25.65
C SER A 102 -2.26 -2.15 24.18
N PRO A 103 -2.29 -3.09 23.21
CA PRO A 103 -2.46 -2.76 21.79
C PRO A 103 -3.74 -1.96 21.52
N ASN A 104 -4.84 -2.29 22.19
CA ASN A 104 -6.11 -1.57 22.06
C ASN A 104 -5.98 -0.08 22.44
N LEU A 105 -5.10 0.26 23.38
CA LEU A 105 -4.82 1.66 23.72
C LEU A 105 -4.01 2.32 22.58
N GLY A 106 -3.04 1.62 22.02
CA GLY A 106 -2.32 2.07 20.84
C GLY A 106 -3.24 2.36 19.66
N GLU A 107 -4.16 1.43 19.37
CA GLU A 107 -5.17 1.61 18.33
C GLU A 107 -6.09 2.82 18.62
N ALA A 108 -6.51 3.01 19.87
CA ALA A 108 -7.34 4.15 20.26
C ALA A 108 -6.61 5.49 20.09
N VAL A 109 -5.32 5.56 20.45
CA VAL A 109 -4.48 6.75 20.22
C VAL A 109 -4.34 7.04 18.74
N LEU A 110 -4.08 6.01 17.93
CA LEU A 110 -3.98 6.16 16.48
C LEU A 110 -5.31 6.65 15.87
N ALA A 111 -6.42 6.09 16.31
CA ALA A 111 -7.75 6.51 15.87
C ALA A 111 -8.05 7.98 16.24
N LEU A 112 -7.68 8.39 17.47
CA LEU A 112 -7.82 9.79 17.90
C LEU A 112 -6.97 10.75 17.06
N TYR A 113 -5.72 10.38 16.78
CA TYR A 113 -4.83 11.16 15.92
C TYR A 113 -5.38 11.29 14.50
N GLN A 114 -5.90 10.21 13.93
CA GLN A 114 -6.53 10.22 12.61
C GLN A 114 -7.77 11.13 12.57
N ALA A 115 -8.61 11.09 13.62
CA ALA A 115 -9.77 11.95 13.76
C ALA A 115 -9.36 13.43 13.87
N TRP A 116 -8.34 13.73 14.66
CA TRP A 116 -7.80 15.09 14.80
C TRP A 116 -7.27 15.63 13.45
N ARG A 117 -6.49 14.84 12.71
CA ARG A 117 -5.99 15.24 11.38
C ARG A 117 -7.10 15.57 10.38
N LYS A 118 -8.23 14.88 10.44
CA LYS A 118 -9.41 15.20 9.62
C LYS A 118 -10.01 16.55 9.99
N GLY A 119 -10.14 16.84 11.29
CA GLY A 119 -10.66 18.12 11.76
C GLY A 119 -9.73 19.29 11.49
N ALA A 120 -8.41 19.08 11.50
CA ALA A 120 -7.42 20.13 11.25
C ALA A 120 -7.23 20.49 9.77
N GLY A 121 -7.68 19.64 8.84
CA GLY A 121 -7.50 19.80 7.38
C GLY A 121 -8.76 20.28 6.63
N GLY A 122 -9.88 20.47 7.28
CA GLY A 122 -11.14 20.91 6.66
C GLY A 122 -11.90 21.87 7.54
N GLU A 123 -12.52 22.87 6.91
CA GLU A 123 -13.41 23.82 7.57
C GLU A 123 -14.45 23.09 8.45
N ALA A 124 -14.57 23.53 9.69
CA ALA A 124 -15.52 23.02 10.66
C ALA A 124 -16.97 23.17 10.15
N GLN A 125 -17.49 22.14 9.51
CA GLN A 125 -18.91 22.02 9.26
C GLN A 125 -19.41 20.72 9.87
N SER A 126 -20.30 20.91 10.87
CA SER A 126 -21.09 19.92 11.62
C SER A 126 -20.32 18.98 12.56
N ALA A 127 -20.65 19.10 13.84
CA ALA A 127 -20.29 18.14 14.86
C ALA A 127 -20.76 16.73 14.46
N PRO A 128 -19.92 15.69 14.64
CA PRO A 128 -20.36 14.31 14.38
C PRO A 128 -21.51 13.96 15.32
N SER A 129 -22.55 13.33 14.79
CA SER A 129 -23.59 12.72 15.58
C SER A 129 -22.99 11.66 16.51
N GLU A 130 -23.47 11.58 17.74
CA GLU A 130 -22.94 10.74 18.85
C GLU A 130 -22.89 9.21 18.59
N SER A 131 -23.16 8.75 17.36
CA SER A 131 -23.22 7.34 17.00
C SER A 131 -22.10 6.82 16.09
N GLU A 132 -21.21 7.70 15.58
CA GLU A 132 -20.12 7.26 14.69
C GLU A 132 -18.76 7.42 15.37
N GLY A 133 -18.06 6.31 15.59
CA GLY A 133 -16.67 6.30 16.03
C GLY A 133 -15.77 7.07 15.06
N PRO A 134 -14.52 7.39 15.44
CA PRO A 134 -13.61 8.19 14.62
C PRO A 134 -13.40 7.51 13.26
N ALA A 135 -13.96 8.11 12.21
CA ALA A 135 -13.85 7.57 10.85
C ALA A 135 -12.40 7.65 10.35
N GLY A 136 -11.82 6.55 9.92
CA GLY A 136 -10.49 6.48 9.28
C GLY A 136 -10.39 7.31 7.99
N ILE A 137 -9.20 7.47 7.41
CA ILE A 137 -9.05 8.06 6.07
C ILE A 137 -9.50 7.00 5.06
N PRO A 138 -10.56 7.23 4.27
CA PRO A 138 -11.16 6.19 3.42
C PRO A 138 -10.17 5.50 2.48
N SER A 139 -9.22 6.24 1.89
CA SER A 139 -8.19 5.69 1.01
C SER A 139 -7.19 4.79 1.74
N GLU A 140 -6.88 5.08 3.01
CA GLU A 140 -5.99 4.26 3.83
C GLU A 140 -6.67 2.95 4.24
N GLU A 141 -7.94 3.02 4.64
CA GLU A 141 -8.73 1.83 4.95
C GLU A 141 -8.83 0.87 3.76
N VAL A 142 -9.00 1.41 2.54
CA VAL A 142 -9.00 0.60 1.32
C VAL A 142 -7.62 -0.01 1.06
N SER A 143 -6.54 0.75 1.28
CA SER A 143 -5.17 0.22 1.16
C SER A 143 -4.94 -0.93 2.14
N ASP A 144 -5.39 -0.78 3.40
CA ASP A 144 -5.30 -1.81 4.43
C ASP A 144 -6.11 -3.06 4.09
N PHE A 145 -7.32 -2.87 3.59
CA PHE A 145 -8.16 -3.97 3.09
C PHE A 145 -7.45 -4.76 1.98
N LEU A 146 -6.86 -4.07 0.98
CA LEU A 146 -6.15 -4.71 -0.11
C LEU A 146 -4.89 -5.45 0.39
N GLU A 147 -4.12 -4.84 1.30
CA GLU A 147 -2.92 -5.45 1.89
C GLU A 147 -3.25 -6.70 2.71
N GLN A 148 -4.29 -6.69 3.56
CA GLN A 148 -4.73 -7.86 4.33
C GLN A 148 -5.13 -9.04 3.45
N ARG A 149 -5.64 -8.77 2.25
CA ARG A 149 -6.00 -9.79 1.26
C ARG A 149 -4.84 -10.14 0.32
N GLY A 150 -3.63 -9.64 0.58
CA GLY A 150 -2.47 -9.84 -0.30
C GLY A 150 -2.69 -9.30 -1.70
N ASN A 151 -3.62 -8.37 -1.89
CA ASN A 151 -4.06 -7.81 -3.18
C ASN A 151 -4.42 -8.89 -4.20
N HIS A 152 -5.02 -10.01 -3.74
CA HIS A 152 -5.46 -11.11 -4.60
C HIS A 152 -6.88 -11.54 -4.25
N PHE A 153 -7.75 -11.57 -5.26
CA PHE A 153 -9.17 -11.87 -5.12
C PHE A 153 -9.56 -13.00 -6.08
N PRO A 154 -9.48 -14.29 -5.65
CA PRO A 154 -9.70 -15.45 -6.51
C PRO A 154 -11.01 -15.40 -7.30
N PHE A 155 -12.11 -15.01 -6.63
CA PHE A 155 -13.43 -14.94 -7.25
C PHE A 155 -13.50 -13.94 -8.42
N LEU A 156 -12.74 -12.83 -8.38
CA LEU A 156 -12.66 -11.85 -9.48
C LEU A 156 -11.76 -12.34 -10.61
N GLU A 157 -10.71 -13.09 -10.30
CA GLU A 157 -9.89 -13.76 -11.31
C GLU A 157 -10.70 -14.82 -12.07
N GLU A 158 -11.42 -15.69 -11.34
CA GLU A 158 -12.30 -16.70 -11.91
C GLU A 158 -13.41 -16.08 -12.75
N ALA A 159 -14.01 -14.99 -12.28
CA ALA A 159 -15.03 -14.25 -13.04
C ALA A 159 -14.47 -13.65 -14.33
N ALA A 160 -13.25 -13.11 -14.32
CA ALA A 160 -12.61 -12.58 -15.51
C ALA A 160 -12.20 -13.71 -16.47
N GLU A 161 -11.66 -14.82 -15.98
CA GLU A 161 -11.30 -16.01 -16.78
C GLU A 161 -12.56 -16.64 -17.40
N GLY A 162 -13.66 -16.72 -16.65
CA GLY A 162 -14.97 -17.17 -17.14
C GLY A 162 -15.50 -16.29 -18.28
N LEU A 163 -15.37 -14.96 -18.15
CA LEU A 163 -15.78 -14.03 -19.20
C LEU A 163 -15.01 -14.27 -20.52
N TRP A 164 -13.71 -14.55 -20.44
CA TRP A 164 -12.88 -14.90 -21.59
C TRP A 164 -13.30 -16.21 -22.24
N SER A 165 -13.57 -17.24 -21.43
CA SER A 165 -13.98 -18.56 -21.91
C SER A 165 -15.35 -18.51 -22.61
N ASP A 166 -16.32 -17.80 -21.99
CA ASP A 166 -17.71 -17.79 -22.44
C ASP A 166 -17.96 -16.90 -23.67
N SER A 167 -17.11 -15.85 -23.82
CA SER A 167 -17.40 -14.79 -24.81
C SER A 167 -16.42 -14.74 -25.96
N GLY A 168 -15.44 -15.66 -26.03
CA GLY A 168 -14.48 -15.72 -27.12
C GLY A 168 -13.66 -14.44 -27.33
N LEU A 169 -13.32 -13.75 -26.23
CA LEU A 169 -12.57 -12.50 -26.28
C LEU A 169 -11.18 -12.69 -26.89
N THR A 170 -10.71 -11.69 -27.62
CA THR A 170 -9.33 -11.61 -28.11
C THR A 170 -8.69 -10.29 -27.67
N LEU A 171 -7.36 -10.25 -27.57
CA LEU A 171 -6.66 -9.01 -27.17
C LEU A 171 -6.80 -7.93 -28.26
N GLU A 172 -6.83 -8.33 -29.52
CA GLU A 172 -6.88 -7.43 -30.68
C GLU A 172 -8.22 -6.69 -30.78
N THR A 173 -9.32 -7.35 -30.41
CA THR A 173 -10.69 -6.81 -30.54
C THR A 173 -11.34 -6.49 -29.21
N LEU A 174 -10.60 -6.61 -28.10
CA LEU A 174 -11.13 -6.55 -26.72
C LEU A 174 -12.03 -5.34 -26.47
N TYR A 175 -11.65 -4.15 -26.91
CA TYR A 175 -12.47 -2.95 -26.74
C TYR A 175 -13.84 -3.08 -27.41
N GLN A 176 -13.88 -3.58 -28.63
CA GLN A 176 -15.13 -3.77 -29.38
C GLN A 176 -15.97 -4.91 -28.80
N ASP A 177 -15.32 -5.97 -28.33
CA ASP A 177 -16.01 -7.11 -27.73
C ASP A 177 -16.62 -6.73 -26.38
N LEU A 178 -15.96 -5.89 -25.57
CA LEU A 178 -16.54 -5.36 -24.35
C LEU A 178 -17.76 -4.48 -24.61
N ILE A 179 -17.76 -3.67 -25.68
CA ILE A 179 -18.96 -2.89 -26.08
C ILE A 179 -20.11 -3.83 -26.43
N LYS A 180 -19.88 -4.87 -27.25
CA LYS A 180 -20.88 -5.86 -27.61
C LYS A 180 -21.44 -6.58 -26.38
N LEU A 181 -20.58 -7.01 -25.46
CA LEU A 181 -20.98 -7.66 -24.20
C LEU A 181 -21.83 -6.76 -23.32
N LEU A 182 -21.46 -5.47 -23.17
CA LEU A 182 -22.26 -4.51 -22.42
C LEU A 182 -23.65 -4.36 -23.01
N SER A 183 -23.76 -4.30 -24.36
CA SER A 183 -25.04 -4.21 -25.03
C SER A 183 -25.85 -5.50 -24.87
N GLN A 184 -25.27 -6.66 -25.18
CA GLN A 184 -25.98 -7.94 -25.24
C GLN A 184 -26.34 -8.48 -23.85
N ARG A 185 -25.41 -8.45 -22.92
CA ARG A 185 -25.58 -9.05 -21.57
C ARG A 185 -26.24 -8.12 -20.57
N PHE A 186 -25.98 -6.81 -20.70
CA PHE A 186 -26.45 -5.82 -19.72
C PHE A 186 -27.42 -4.77 -20.32
N GLY A 187 -27.68 -4.79 -21.64
CA GLY A 187 -28.55 -3.82 -22.28
C GLY A 187 -28.06 -2.39 -22.15
N VAL A 188 -26.72 -2.18 -22.20
CA VAL A 188 -26.09 -0.87 -22.03
C VAL A 188 -25.57 -0.39 -23.37
N ASP A 189 -26.01 0.80 -23.78
CA ASP A 189 -25.46 1.53 -24.92
C ASP A 189 -24.18 2.28 -24.53
N VAL A 190 -23.15 2.20 -25.35
CA VAL A 190 -21.86 2.85 -25.11
C VAL A 190 -21.66 3.96 -26.12
N ALA A 191 -21.41 5.17 -25.63
CA ALA A 191 -21.09 6.34 -26.44
C ALA A 191 -19.77 6.99 -26.03
N VAL A 192 -19.12 7.60 -26.99
CA VAL A 192 -17.96 8.50 -26.74
C VAL A 192 -18.42 9.92 -27.04
N GLU A 193 -18.27 10.81 -26.07
CA GLU A 193 -18.71 12.20 -26.18
C GLU A 193 -17.52 13.16 -26.11
N PRO A 194 -17.64 14.34 -26.75
CA PRO A 194 -16.65 15.40 -26.64
C PRO A 194 -16.41 15.85 -25.19
N ALA A 195 -15.18 16.26 -24.90
CA ALA A 195 -14.75 16.66 -23.55
C ALA A 195 -15.60 17.79 -22.96
N GLU A 196 -16.05 18.71 -23.81
CA GLU A 196 -16.89 19.84 -23.39
C GLU A 196 -18.23 19.38 -22.81
N ARG A 197 -18.81 18.31 -23.35
CA ARG A 197 -20.07 17.75 -22.85
C ARG A 197 -19.91 16.93 -21.58
N MET A 198 -18.71 16.43 -21.32
CA MET A 198 -18.42 15.61 -20.16
C MET A 198 -18.13 16.41 -18.88
N GLY A 199 -17.98 17.74 -18.97
CA GLY A 199 -17.79 18.61 -17.78
C GLY A 199 -16.63 18.22 -16.87
N GLY A 200 -15.56 17.61 -17.42
CA GLY A 200 -14.42 17.08 -16.67
C GLY A 200 -14.58 15.63 -16.18
N THR A 201 -15.75 15.01 -16.39
CA THR A 201 -15.99 13.60 -16.11
C THR A 201 -15.37 12.73 -17.20
N VAL A 202 -14.74 11.63 -16.82
CA VAL A 202 -14.15 10.68 -17.80
C VAL A 202 -15.08 9.54 -18.18
N ARG A 203 -16.05 9.23 -17.30
CA ARG A 203 -17.06 8.18 -17.48
C ARG A 203 -18.32 8.58 -16.70
N GLU A 204 -19.46 8.38 -17.31
CA GLU A 204 -20.78 8.56 -16.70
C GLU A 204 -21.72 7.44 -17.15
N PHE A 205 -22.46 6.84 -16.21
CA PHE A 205 -23.52 5.89 -16.51
C PHE A 205 -24.88 6.45 -16.08
N ASN A 206 -25.78 6.58 -17.04
CA ASN A 206 -27.16 6.98 -16.78
C ASN A 206 -28.05 5.74 -16.65
N PRO A 207 -28.60 5.44 -15.45
CA PRO A 207 -29.41 4.24 -15.24
C PRO A 207 -30.77 4.27 -15.94
N LEU A 208 -31.33 5.47 -16.20
CA LEU A 208 -32.63 5.62 -16.85
C LEU A 208 -32.56 5.30 -18.35
N THR A 209 -31.53 5.81 -19.04
CA THR A 209 -31.33 5.58 -20.46
C THR A 209 -30.47 4.36 -20.73
N ARG A 210 -29.90 3.74 -19.69
CA ARG A 210 -28.91 2.63 -19.75
C ARG A 210 -27.75 2.92 -20.70
N ARG A 211 -27.30 4.18 -20.69
CA ARG A 211 -26.20 4.66 -21.52
C ARG A 211 -24.95 4.90 -20.68
N LEU A 212 -23.85 4.32 -21.13
CA LEU A 212 -22.51 4.52 -20.59
C LEU A 212 -21.74 5.48 -21.51
N THR A 213 -21.43 6.66 -21.02
CA THR A 213 -20.75 7.70 -21.77
C THR A 213 -19.28 7.77 -21.34
N LEU A 214 -18.36 7.79 -22.29
CA LEU A 214 -16.92 7.90 -22.10
C LEU A 214 -16.42 9.19 -22.74
N SER A 215 -15.45 9.84 -22.11
CA SER A 215 -14.81 11.03 -22.68
C SER A 215 -13.92 10.65 -23.88
N GLU A 216 -13.93 11.47 -24.93
CA GLU A 216 -13.01 11.34 -26.07
C GLU A 216 -11.54 11.48 -25.69
N LEU A 217 -11.24 12.18 -24.56
CA LEU A 217 -9.87 12.33 -24.04
C LEU A 217 -9.25 11.03 -23.53
N LEU A 218 -10.06 10.00 -23.27
CA LEU A 218 -9.55 8.70 -22.87
C LEU A 218 -8.95 7.96 -24.08
N PRO A 219 -7.68 7.54 -24.01
CA PRO A 219 -7.11 6.63 -25.01
C PRO A 219 -7.82 5.27 -24.93
N THR A 220 -7.79 4.51 -26.04
CA THR A 220 -8.48 3.21 -26.16
C THR A 220 -8.23 2.26 -24.99
N PRO A 221 -6.99 2.08 -24.47
CA PRO A 221 -6.74 1.25 -23.29
C PRO A 221 -7.53 1.68 -22.06
N SER A 222 -7.60 2.99 -21.84
CA SER A 222 -8.37 3.54 -20.71
C SER A 222 -9.87 3.39 -20.91
N ARG A 223 -10.37 3.50 -22.14
CA ARG A 223 -11.78 3.24 -22.45
C ARG A 223 -12.14 1.77 -22.18
N ALA A 224 -11.33 0.82 -22.67
CA ALA A 224 -11.52 -0.61 -22.40
C ALA A 224 -11.57 -0.91 -20.89
N PHE A 225 -10.67 -0.28 -20.13
CA PHE A 225 -10.66 -0.39 -18.66
C PHE A 225 -11.97 0.12 -18.04
N GLN A 226 -12.48 1.27 -18.50
CA GLN A 226 -13.74 1.82 -17.99
C GLN A 226 -14.96 0.93 -18.32
N LEU A 227 -14.96 0.28 -19.49
CA LEU A 227 -16.00 -0.69 -19.87
C LEU A 227 -15.98 -1.90 -18.93
N ALA A 228 -14.81 -2.52 -18.74
CA ALA A 228 -14.64 -3.68 -17.87
C ALA A 228 -14.96 -3.34 -16.41
N HIS A 229 -14.56 -2.15 -15.93
CA HIS A 229 -14.93 -1.67 -14.60
C HIS A 229 -16.45 -1.57 -14.44
N GLN A 230 -17.15 -1.01 -15.42
CA GLN A 230 -18.62 -0.90 -15.35
C GLN A 230 -19.29 -2.27 -15.40
N MET A 231 -18.73 -3.22 -16.15
CA MET A 231 -19.21 -4.61 -16.18
C MET A 231 -19.11 -5.27 -14.80
N ALA A 232 -18.04 -5.03 -14.06
CA ALA A 232 -17.91 -5.52 -12.68
C ALA A 232 -19.06 -5.05 -11.79
N LEU A 233 -19.43 -3.77 -11.88
CA LEU A 233 -20.52 -3.19 -11.11
C LEU A 233 -21.91 -3.72 -11.52
N PHE A 234 -22.07 -4.20 -12.74
CA PHE A 234 -23.33 -4.80 -13.20
C PHE A 234 -23.42 -6.30 -12.89
N GLY A 235 -22.36 -7.03 -13.19
CA GLY A 235 -22.39 -8.50 -13.17
C GLY A 235 -21.98 -9.12 -11.84
N TRP A 236 -21.13 -8.45 -11.05
CA TRP A 236 -20.51 -9.03 -9.86
C TRP A 236 -20.59 -8.13 -8.61
N ARG A 237 -21.53 -7.19 -8.61
CA ARG A 237 -21.70 -6.25 -7.49
C ARG A 237 -21.97 -6.95 -6.16
N LYS A 238 -22.79 -8.02 -6.17
CA LYS A 238 -23.13 -8.76 -4.95
C LYS A 238 -21.91 -9.46 -4.36
N GLU A 239 -21.11 -10.09 -5.19
CA GLU A 239 -19.89 -10.79 -4.81
C GLU A 239 -18.83 -9.81 -4.32
N ILE A 240 -18.69 -8.64 -4.97
CA ILE A 240 -17.83 -7.55 -4.53
C ILE A 240 -18.28 -7.05 -3.14
N ASP A 241 -19.58 -6.76 -2.97
CA ASP A 241 -20.12 -6.28 -1.70
C ASP A 241 -19.95 -7.34 -0.59
N ALA A 242 -20.10 -8.62 -0.89
CA ALA A 242 -19.85 -9.71 0.06
C ALA A 242 -18.36 -9.82 0.47
N ALA A 243 -17.45 -9.61 -0.47
CA ALA A 243 -16.00 -9.61 -0.16
C ALA A 243 -15.58 -8.43 0.72
N ILE A 244 -16.25 -7.29 0.56
CA ILE A 244 -16.00 -6.06 1.34
C ILE A 244 -16.64 -6.16 2.73
N ALA A 245 -17.85 -6.75 2.86
CA ALA A 245 -18.60 -6.82 4.11
C ALA A 245 -17.84 -7.52 5.27
N GLY A 246 -16.85 -8.35 4.96
CA GLY A 246 -15.97 -8.98 5.96
C GLY A 246 -14.89 -8.06 6.54
N PHE A 247 -14.78 -6.82 6.08
CA PHE A 247 -13.84 -5.82 6.58
C PHE A 247 -14.59 -4.68 7.27
N LYS A 248 -14.08 -4.20 8.40
CA LYS A 248 -14.71 -3.10 9.15
C LYS A 248 -14.25 -1.75 8.60
N PHE A 249 -14.99 -1.19 7.67
CA PHE A 249 -14.80 0.19 7.25
C PHE A 249 -15.47 1.15 8.24
N THR A 250 -14.86 2.31 8.44
CA THR A 250 -15.36 3.33 9.39
C THR A 250 -16.32 4.32 8.75
N SER A 251 -16.47 4.31 7.40
CA SER A 251 -17.35 5.22 6.67
C SER A 251 -17.96 4.57 5.43
N GLU A 252 -19.10 5.08 4.99
CA GLU A 252 -19.73 4.67 3.73
C GLU A 252 -18.81 4.99 2.52
N ASP A 253 -18.08 6.12 2.58
CA ASP A 253 -17.13 6.51 1.54
C ASP A 253 -16.01 5.47 1.38
N ALA A 254 -15.48 4.92 2.48
CA ALA A 254 -14.48 3.87 2.44
C ALA A 254 -15.04 2.59 1.81
N PHE A 255 -16.30 2.23 2.13
CA PHE A 255 -16.99 1.09 1.51
C PHE A 255 -17.18 1.29 0.00
N VAL A 256 -17.61 2.48 -0.43
CA VAL A 256 -17.78 2.81 -1.86
C VAL A 256 -16.43 2.79 -2.59
N LEU A 257 -15.38 3.34 -1.97
CA LEU A 257 -14.02 3.30 -2.54
C LEU A 257 -13.47 1.88 -2.65
N ALA A 258 -13.75 1.01 -1.68
CA ALA A 258 -13.37 -0.41 -1.74
C ALA A 258 -14.09 -1.13 -2.90
N ARG A 259 -15.38 -0.84 -3.11
CA ARG A 259 -16.12 -1.35 -4.28
C ARG A 259 -15.49 -0.90 -5.60
N ILE A 260 -15.13 0.39 -5.70
CA ILE A 260 -14.42 0.92 -6.87
C ILE A 260 -13.06 0.23 -7.05
N ALA A 261 -12.33 -0.02 -5.97
CA ALA A 261 -11.04 -0.72 -6.02
C ALA A 261 -11.17 -2.15 -6.54
N LEU A 262 -12.18 -2.90 -6.08
CA LEU A 262 -12.44 -4.26 -6.58
C LEU A 262 -12.98 -4.29 -8.03
N ALA A 263 -13.77 -3.29 -8.42
CA ALA A 263 -14.17 -3.14 -9.82
C ALA A 263 -12.97 -2.78 -10.72
N ASN A 264 -12.02 -1.99 -10.23
CA ASN A 264 -10.74 -1.74 -10.92
C ASN A 264 -9.88 -3.01 -10.99
N TYR A 265 -9.87 -3.84 -9.93
CA TYR A 265 -9.20 -5.13 -9.94
C TYR A 265 -9.75 -6.05 -11.03
N PHE A 266 -11.08 -6.21 -11.08
CA PHE A 266 -11.74 -7.00 -12.13
C PHE A 266 -11.41 -6.47 -13.54
N ALA A 267 -11.47 -5.15 -13.73
CA ALA A 267 -11.11 -4.55 -15.01
C ALA A 267 -9.67 -4.90 -15.43
N ALA A 268 -8.72 -4.83 -14.49
CA ALA A 268 -7.34 -5.25 -14.77
C ALA A 268 -7.24 -6.75 -15.08
N ALA A 269 -8.01 -7.60 -14.38
CA ALA A 269 -8.04 -9.04 -14.64
C ALA A 269 -8.64 -9.37 -16.03
N VAL A 270 -9.64 -8.63 -16.48
CA VAL A 270 -10.22 -8.77 -17.84
C VAL A 270 -9.23 -8.33 -18.91
N LEU A 271 -8.56 -7.19 -18.75
CA LEU A 271 -7.60 -6.68 -19.74
C LEU A 271 -6.31 -7.51 -19.78
N MET A 272 -5.93 -8.07 -18.64
CA MET A 272 -4.69 -8.84 -18.46
C MET A 272 -5.00 -10.15 -17.73
N PRO A 273 -5.56 -11.17 -18.41
CA PRO A 273 -5.95 -12.45 -17.79
C PRO A 273 -4.76 -13.09 -17.08
N TYR A 274 -5.01 -13.67 -15.90
CA TYR A 274 -3.97 -14.02 -14.92
C TYR A 274 -2.82 -14.80 -15.54
N GLU A 275 -3.10 -16.00 -16.06
CA GLU A 275 -2.03 -16.90 -16.52
C GLU A 275 -1.34 -16.37 -17.79
N ARG A 276 -2.10 -15.78 -18.73
CA ARG A 276 -1.52 -15.15 -19.92
C ARG A 276 -0.57 -14.02 -19.56
N PHE A 277 -0.99 -13.16 -18.61
CA PHE A 277 -0.18 -12.03 -18.17
C PHE A 277 1.04 -12.48 -17.37
N ARG A 278 0.88 -13.44 -16.45
CA ARG A 278 1.98 -14.01 -15.67
C ARG A 278 3.04 -14.64 -16.57
N GLN A 279 2.63 -15.50 -17.51
CA GLN A 279 3.54 -16.12 -18.47
C GLN A 279 4.27 -15.09 -19.32
N ALA A 280 3.56 -14.09 -19.82
CA ALA A 280 4.15 -13.00 -20.58
C ALA A 280 5.16 -12.21 -19.71
N ALA A 281 4.82 -11.89 -18.46
CA ALA A 281 5.70 -11.18 -17.54
C ALA A 281 6.99 -11.96 -17.27
N VAL A 282 6.89 -13.24 -16.95
CA VAL A 282 8.07 -14.10 -16.73
C VAL A 282 8.91 -14.23 -18.00
N ALA A 283 8.29 -14.51 -19.16
CA ALA A 283 8.99 -14.69 -20.43
C ALA A 283 9.74 -13.43 -20.89
N THR A 284 9.24 -12.25 -20.56
CA THR A 284 9.87 -10.96 -20.89
C THR A 284 10.74 -10.43 -19.75
N ARG A 285 10.92 -11.22 -18.68
CA ARG A 285 11.59 -10.76 -17.46
C ARG A 285 11.02 -9.43 -16.96
N TYR A 286 9.69 -9.37 -16.95
CA TYR A 286 8.91 -8.21 -16.49
C TYR A 286 9.24 -6.89 -17.23
N ASP A 287 9.54 -6.96 -18.53
CA ASP A 287 9.69 -5.77 -19.37
C ASP A 287 8.35 -5.03 -19.46
N LEU A 288 8.27 -3.90 -18.77
CA LEU A 288 7.02 -3.15 -18.65
C LEU A 288 6.57 -2.59 -20.00
N THR A 289 7.50 -2.16 -20.85
CA THR A 289 7.18 -1.61 -22.17
C THR A 289 6.60 -2.68 -23.09
N VAL A 290 7.20 -3.86 -23.07
CA VAL A 290 6.67 -5.00 -23.84
C VAL A 290 5.29 -5.42 -23.34
N LEU A 291 5.07 -5.43 -22.01
CA LEU A 291 3.78 -5.77 -21.43
C LEU A 291 2.72 -4.71 -21.75
N GLU A 292 3.04 -3.39 -21.65
CA GLU A 292 2.15 -2.31 -22.07
C GLU A 292 1.66 -2.54 -23.51
N HIS A 293 2.59 -2.82 -24.41
CA HIS A 293 2.29 -3.01 -25.84
C HIS A 293 1.50 -4.29 -26.11
N ARG A 294 1.93 -5.43 -25.52
CA ARG A 294 1.31 -6.74 -25.75
C ARG A 294 -0.14 -6.82 -25.29
N PHE A 295 -0.47 -6.17 -24.18
CA PHE A 295 -1.83 -6.18 -23.62
C PHE A 295 -2.63 -4.91 -23.99
N GLY A 296 -2.03 -3.96 -24.70
CA GLY A 296 -2.70 -2.72 -25.07
C GLY A 296 -3.17 -1.92 -23.84
N VAL A 297 -2.36 -1.83 -22.80
CA VAL A 297 -2.69 -1.19 -21.52
C VAL A 297 -1.67 -0.12 -21.16
N SER A 298 -1.94 0.71 -20.15
CA SER A 298 -1.01 1.74 -19.71
C SER A 298 0.03 1.21 -18.71
N PHE A 299 1.13 1.95 -18.56
CA PHE A 299 2.18 1.67 -17.56
C PHE A 299 1.61 1.48 -16.15
N GLU A 300 0.73 2.40 -15.71
CA GLU A 300 0.07 2.29 -14.40
C GLU A 300 -0.73 0.98 -14.28
N GLN A 301 -1.44 0.60 -15.34
CA GLN A 301 -2.23 -0.65 -15.35
C GLN A 301 -1.34 -1.89 -15.26
N VAL A 302 -0.22 -1.91 -16.00
CA VAL A 302 0.78 -3.01 -15.89
C VAL A 302 1.35 -3.08 -14.48
N CYS A 303 1.84 -1.95 -13.94
CA CYS A 303 2.40 -1.92 -12.58
C CYS A 303 1.41 -2.41 -11.52
N HIS A 304 0.16 -1.96 -11.63
CA HIS A 304 -0.92 -2.43 -10.75
C HIS A 304 -1.15 -3.94 -10.88
N ARG A 305 -1.28 -4.44 -12.12
CA ARG A 305 -1.53 -5.86 -12.38
C ARG A 305 -0.42 -6.75 -11.82
N LEU A 306 0.83 -6.33 -11.93
CA LEU A 306 1.97 -7.05 -11.38
C LEU A 306 1.86 -7.25 -9.87
N THR A 307 1.30 -6.30 -9.12
CA THR A 307 1.11 -6.44 -7.66
C THR A 307 0.03 -7.47 -7.30
N THR A 308 -0.81 -7.88 -8.23
CA THR A 308 -1.92 -8.84 -8.02
C THR A 308 -1.55 -10.29 -8.36
N LEU A 309 -0.34 -10.54 -8.87
CA LEU A 309 0.12 -11.89 -9.22
C LEU A 309 0.51 -12.70 -7.96
N ARG A 310 -0.50 -13.02 -7.14
CA ARG A 310 -0.34 -13.65 -5.83
C ARG A 310 -1.15 -14.95 -5.67
N ARG A 311 -1.57 -15.56 -6.80
CA ARG A 311 -2.29 -16.86 -6.78
C ARG A 311 -1.35 -17.94 -6.24
N PRO A 312 -1.74 -18.69 -5.18
CA PRO A 312 -0.89 -19.74 -4.62
C PRO A 312 -0.43 -20.76 -5.68
N GLY A 313 0.89 -21.00 -5.75
CA GLY A 313 1.51 -21.91 -6.72
C GLY A 313 1.70 -21.34 -8.13
N ALA A 314 1.27 -20.10 -8.38
CA ALA A 314 1.44 -19.39 -9.64
C ALA A 314 1.74 -17.89 -9.42
N GLU A 315 2.53 -17.61 -8.41
CA GLU A 315 2.92 -16.25 -8.03
C GLU A 315 3.87 -15.63 -9.06
N GLY A 316 3.88 -14.30 -9.11
CA GLY A 316 4.94 -13.50 -9.71
C GLY A 316 5.88 -12.94 -8.66
N ILE A 317 6.78 -12.03 -9.09
CA ILE A 317 7.61 -11.25 -8.17
C ILE A 317 6.72 -10.50 -7.18
N ALA A 318 7.13 -10.48 -5.91
CA ALA A 318 6.44 -9.72 -4.86
C ALA A 318 6.76 -8.22 -5.00
N PHE A 319 5.95 -7.50 -5.78
CA PHE A 319 6.13 -6.08 -6.00
C PHE A 319 5.44 -5.23 -4.92
N HIS A 320 6.09 -4.10 -4.56
CA HIS A 320 5.43 -2.96 -3.96
C HIS A 320 5.14 -1.90 -5.02
N LEU A 321 4.15 -1.07 -4.76
CA LEU A 321 3.74 0.03 -5.64
C LEU A 321 3.46 1.28 -4.83
N ILE A 322 3.89 2.43 -5.35
CA ILE A 322 3.55 3.75 -4.83
C ILE A 322 3.15 4.66 -5.99
N ARG A 323 2.12 5.49 -5.77
CA ARG A 323 1.74 6.54 -6.70
C ARG A 323 1.69 7.87 -5.98
N VAL A 324 2.48 8.82 -6.45
CA VAL A 324 2.61 10.15 -5.85
C VAL A 324 2.32 11.25 -6.86
N ASP A 325 1.86 12.40 -6.37
CA ASP A 325 1.81 13.64 -7.13
C ASP A 325 3.13 14.43 -6.97
N ILE A 326 3.24 15.56 -7.66
CA ILE A 326 4.44 16.40 -7.63
C ILE A 326 4.67 17.07 -6.27
N ALA A 327 3.64 17.19 -5.44
CA ALA A 327 3.74 17.72 -4.08
C ALA A 327 4.18 16.65 -3.06
N GLY A 328 4.32 15.38 -3.51
CA GLY A 328 4.71 14.26 -2.66
C GLY A 328 3.54 13.55 -1.98
N ASN A 329 2.29 13.92 -2.29
CA ASN A 329 1.13 13.23 -1.73
C ASN A 329 1.02 11.82 -2.30
N ILE A 330 0.93 10.83 -1.41
CA ILE A 330 0.74 9.44 -1.78
C ILE A 330 -0.75 9.21 -2.04
N SER A 331 -1.10 8.83 -3.26
CA SER A 331 -2.49 8.58 -3.67
C SER A 331 -2.84 7.09 -3.83
N LYS A 332 -1.81 6.24 -3.92
CA LYS A 332 -1.91 4.77 -3.86
C LYS A 332 -0.63 4.19 -3.30
N ARG A 333 -0.75 3.16 -2.49
CA ARG A 333 0.37 2.38 -1.99
C ARG A 333 -0.01 0.90 -1.84
N PHE A 334 0.96 0.05 -2.03
CA PHE A 334 0.88 -1.38 -1.77
C PHE A 334 2.27 -1.92 -1.42
N GLY A 335 2.43 -2.54 -0.26
CA GLY A 335 3.71 -2.95 0.31
C GLY A 335 4.12 -4.40 0.04
N GLY A 336 3.70 -5.02 -1.06
CA GLY A 336 3.83 -6.46 -1.33
C GLY A 336 5.24 -7.07 -1.23
N SER A 337 6.30 -6.26 -1.32
CA SER A 337 7.69 -6.70 -1.16
C SER A 337 8.21 -6.64 0.29
N GLY A 338 7.39 -6.21 1.24
CA GLY A 338 7.80 -5.97 2.63
C GLY A 338 8.44 -4.60 2.88
N ILE A 339 8.51 -3.71 1.88
CA ILE A 339 8.97 -2.33 2.10
C ILE A 339 7.94 -1.55 2.94
N ARG A 340 8.43 -0.78 3.90
CA ARG A 340 7.59 0.13 4.66
C ARG A 340 7.39 1.43 3.90
N ILE A 341 6.15 1.77 3.61
CA ILE A 341 5.75 3.01 2.94
C ILE A 341 5.05 3.90 3.97
N ALA A 342 5.41 5.20 4.00
CA ALA A 342 4.78 6.18 4.88
C ALA A 342 3.25 6.20 4.67
N ARG A 343 2.51 6.21 5.78
CA ARG A 343 1.03 6.32 5.75
C ARG A 343 0.59 7.76 5.85
N PHE A 344 1.30 8.54 6.66
CA PHE A 344 0.98 9.91 6.97
C PHE A 344 2.18 10.81 6.64
N GLY A 345 1.98 11.81 5.83
CA GLY A 345 3.02 12.76 5.47
C GLY A 345 3.85 12.38 4.25
N ALA A 346 4.97 13.08 4.06
CA ALA A 346 5.85 12.87 2.94
C ALA A 346 6.79 11.69 3.17
N ALA A 347 6.97 10.85 2.15
CA ALA A 347 7.98 9.81 2.14
C ALA A 347 9.40 10.40 2.04
N CYS A 348 10.43 9.54 2.12
CA CYS A 348 11.81 9.95 2.02
C CYS A 348 12.11 10.67 0.68
N PRO A 349 12.66 11.89 0.68
CA PRO A 349 12.92 12.66 -0.53
C PRO A 349 13.94 11.98 -1.47
N ARG A 350 14.73 11.03 -0.98
CA ARG A 350 15.73 10.29 -1.77
C ARG A 350 15.15 9.13 -2.59
N TRP A 351 13.84 8.92 -2.57
CA TRP A 351 13.20 7.91 -3.41
C TRP A 351 13.14 8.37 -4.87
N ASN A 352 13.49 7.48 -5.79
CA ASN A 352 13.52 7.74 -7.24
C ASN A 352 12.15 8.14 -7.81
N VAL A 353 11.06 7.90 -7.11
CA VAL A 353 9.72 8.33 -7.51
C VAL A 353 9.61 9.85 -7.60
N TYR A 354 10.37 10.59 -6.78
CA TYR A 354 10.43 12.06 -6.85
C TYR A 354 11.35 12.53 -7.97
N ASP A 355 12.48 11.86 -8.19
CA ASP A 355 13.39 12.15 -9.31
C ASP A 355 12.72 11.96 -10.67
N ALA A 356 11.71 11.09 -10.77
CA ALA A 356 10.96 10.87 -11.99
C ALA A 356 10.30 12.16 -12.53
N PHE A 357 9.95 13.12 -11.66
CA PHE A 357 9.37 14.40 -12.09
C PHE A 357 10.39 15.31 -12.80
N ALA A 358 11.68 15.16 -12.51
CA ALA A 358 12.74 15.91 -13.19
C ALA A 358 12.96 15.42 -14.64
N THR A 359 12.63 14.17 -14.92
CA THR A 359 12.78 13.54 -16.25
C THR A 359 11.48 12.86 -16.69
N PRO A 360 10.43 13.64 -17.03
CA PRO A 360 9.12 13.09 -17.32
C PRO A 360 9.13 12.04 -18.43
N GLY A 361 8.46 10.92 -18.20
CA GLY A 361 8.37 9.81 -19.14
C GLY A 361 9.56 8.86 -19.16
N MET A 362 10.70 9.25 -18.60
CA MET A 362 11.87 8.36 -18.48
C MET A 362 11.71 7.39 -17.30
N LEU A 363 12.16 6.17 -17.50
CA LEU A 363 12.24 5.17 -16.43
C LEU A 363 13.49 5.45 -15.58
N ARG A 364 13.30 5.67 -14.29
CA ARG A 364 14.38 5.87 -13.30
C ARG A 364 14.55 4.60 -12.50
N VAL A 365 15.78 4.13 -12.37
CA VAL A 365 16.13 2.93 -11.60
C VAL A 365 16.90 3.32 -10.35
N GLN A 366 16.66 2.63 -9.23
CA GLN A 366 17.36 2.85 -7.97
C GLN A 366 17.46 1.55 -7.20
N ILE A 367 18.61 1.29 -6.59
CA ILE A 367 18.74 0.33 -5.51
C ILE A 367 18.62 1.10 -4.20
N SER A 368 17.60 0.81 -3.44
CA SER A 368 17.25 1.51 -2.19
C SER A 368 17.61 0.64 -1.00
N GLU A 369 18.19 1.24 0.05
CA GLU A 369 18.45 0.56 1.33
C GLU A 369 17.73 1.28 2.47
N MET A 370 16.87 0.53 3.16
CA MET A 370 16.17 1.00 4.34
C MET A 370 17.11 1.05 5.58
N PRO A 371 16.74 1.76 6.66
CA PRO A 371 17.56 1.85 7.87
C PRO A 371 17.85 0.51 8.55
N ASP A 372 16.98 -0.49 8.40
CA ASP A 372 17.13 -1.86 8.90
C ASP A 372 18.05 -2.73 8.02
N GLY A 373 18.60 -2.16 6.94
CA GLY A 373 19.48 -2.86 6.00
C GLY A 373 18.74 -3.61 4.89
N ALA A 374 17.41 -3.62 4.87
CA ALA A 374 16.64 -4.22 3.80
C ALA A 374 16.85 -3.46 2.48
N ARG A 375 17.13 -4.20 1.39
CA ARG A 375 17.42 -3.62 0.08
C ARG A 375 16.34 -3.94 -0.93
N PHE A 376 16.01 -2.94 -1.74
CA PHE A 376 14.97 -3.02 -2.75
C PHE A 376 15.48 -2.50 -4.08
N PHE A 377 15.07 -3.15 -5.16
CA PHE A 377 15.23 -2.66 -6.52
C PHE A 377 13.95 -1.92 -6.91
N CYS A 378 14.07 -0.65 -7.23
CA CYS A 378 12.95 0.24 -7.49
C CYS A 378 13.09 0.88 -8.88
N ILE A 379 11.97 0.97 -9.58
CA ILE A 379 11.84 1.77 -10.80
C ILE A 379 10.76 2.82 -10.60
N ALA A 380 10.87 3.95 -11.29
CA ALA A 380 9.87 4.99 -11.27
C ALA A 380 9.74 5.67 -12.63
N ARG A 381 8.51 6.03 -13.01
CA ARG A 381 8.20 6.79 -14.23
C ARG A 381 7.00 7.69 -14.00
N THR A 382 7.03 8.92 -14.54
CA THR A 382 5.83 9.76 -14.54
C THR A 382 4.83 9.29 -15.60
N VAL A 383 3.56 9.41 -15.24
CA VAL A 383 2.42 9.18 -16.13
C VAL A 383 1.56 10.42 -16.21
N SER A 384 1.01 10.70 -17.38
CA SER A 384 0.02 11.77 -17.57
C SER A 384 -1.37 11.22 -17.26
N GLN A 385 -2.20 12.01 -16.57
CA GLN A 385 -3.59 11.66 -16.36
C GLN A 385 -4.43 12.15 -17.53
N PRO A 386 -5.02 11.27 -18.34
CA PRO A 386 -5.99 11.64 -19.35
C PRO A 386 -7.22 12.28 -18.69
N GLY A 387 -7.73 13.37 -19.28
CA GLY A 387 -8.98 14.01 -18.83
C GLY A 387 -8.84 15.09 -17.75
N ARG A 388 -7.66 15.26 -17.13
CA ARG A 388 -7.40 16.36 -16.18
C ARG A 388 -6.69 17.57 -16.82
N THR A 389 -6.68 17.66 -18.13
CA THR A 389 -6.25 18.88 -18.81
C THR A 389 -7.38 19.90 -18.66
N GLY A 390 -7.14 20.97 -17.90
CA GLY A 390 -7.98 22.16 -17.96
C GLY A 390 -8.19 22.60 -19.41
N ARG A 391 -9.12 23.51 -19.66
CA ARG A 391 -9.53 23.99 -21.00
C ARG A 391 -8.38 23.94 -21.99
N PHE A 392 -8.56 23.17 -23.07
CA PHE A 392 -7.62 23.06 -24.17
C PHE A 392 -7.17 24.47 -24.61
N GLY A 393 -5.86 24.71 -24.65
CA GLY A 393 -5.29 25.94 -25.18
C GLY A 393 -5.14 27.12 -24.21
N ALA A 394 -5.49 26.98 -22.93
CA ALA A 394 -5.21 28.05 -21.96
C ALA A 394 -3.71 28.05 -21.60
N ILE A 395 -3.04 29.18 -21.83
CA ILE A 395 -1.64 29.41 -21.46
C ILE A 395 -1.50 29.18 -19.93
N GLY A 396 -0.55 28.32 -19.53
CA GLY A 396 -0.27 28.03 -18.11
C GLY A 396 -0.97 26.79 -17.54
N HIS A 397 -1.81 26.08 -18.26
CA HIS A 397 -2.39 24.81 -17.78
C HIS A 397 -1.37 23.68 -17.83
N ARG A 398 -0.94 23.25 -16.67
CA ARG A 398 -0.03 22.10 -16.51
C ARG A 398 -0.85 20.80 -16.55
N ALA A 399 -0.48 19.88 -17.45
CA ALA A 399 -1.03 18.52 -17.38
C ALA A 399 -0.72 17.91 -16.00
N SER A 400 -1.73 17.37 -15.34
CA SER A 400 -1.53 16.66 -14.07
C SER A 400 -0.64 15.44 -14.31
N ARG A 401 0.48 15.39 -13.63
CA ARG A 401 1.43 14.27 -13.69
C ARG A 401 1.46 13.57 -12.35
N LEU A 402 1.46 12.26 -12.41
CA LEU A 402 1.73 11.40 -11.28
C LEU A 402 3.02 10.63 -11.56
N ALA A 403 3.73 10.24 -10.52
CA ALA A 403 4.81 9.28 -10.63
C ALA A 403 4.36 7.95 -10.04
N ILE A 404 4.64 6.87 -10.77
CA ILE A 404 4.44 5.49 -10.34
C ILE A 404 5.81 4.92 -10.01
N GLY A 405 5.98 4.48 -8.76
CA GLY A 405 7.09 3.66 -8.32
C GLY A 405 6.66 2.20 -8.21
N LEU A 406 7.45 1.29 -8.76
CA LEU A 406 7.29 -0.16 -8.64
C LEU A 406 8.63 -0.74 -8.19
N GLY A 407 8.62 -1.71 -7.27
CA GLY A 407 9.88 -2.34 -6.86
C GLY A 407 9.66 -3.66 -6.16
N CYS A 408 10.76 -4.38 -5.98
CA CYS A 408 10.80 -5.70 -5.34
C CYS A 408 11.99 -5.79 -4.38
N ALA A 409 12.05 -6.85 -3.59
CA ALA A 409 13.24 -7.16 -2.81
C ALA A 409 14.45 -7.32 -3.76
N LEU A 410 15.63 -6.85 -3.35
CA LEU A 410 16.85 -6.91 -4.19
C LEU A 410 17.20 -8.34 -4.59
N SER A 411 16.87 -9.35 -3.78
CA SER A 411 17.06 -10.76 -4.10
C SER A 411 16.32 -11.20 -5.38
N GLN A 412 15.21 -10.57 -5.71
CA GLN A 412 14.42 -10.85 -6.90
C GLN A 412 14.76 -9.95 -8.10
N ALA A 413 15.65 -8.96 -7.91
CA ALA A 413 15.97 -7.98 -8.95
C ALA A 413 16.53 -8.62 -10.24
N LYS A 414 17.26 -9.75 -10.15
CA LYS A 414 17.84 -10.47 -11.31
C LYS A 414 16.76 -10.98 -12.29
N GLU A 415 15.55 -11.21 -11.80
CA GLU A 415 14.42 -11.63 -12.64
C GLU A 415 13.82 -10.46 -13.43
N PHE A 416 14.14 -9.23 -13.06
CA PHE A 416 13.57 -8.01 -13.64
C PHE A 416 14.55 -7.41 -14.65
N VAL A 417 14.15 -7.33 -15.93
CA VAL A 417 15.03 -6.90 -17.04
C VAL A 417 15.69 -5.55 -16.79
N HIS A 418 14.98 -4.64 -16.13
CA HIS A 418 15.49 -3.30 -15.83
C HIS A 418 16.68 -3.28 -14.86
N SER A 419 17.08 -4.42 -14.30
CA SER A 419 18.31 -4.57 -13.53
C SER A 419 19.54 -4.92 -14.38
N GLU A 420 19.37 -5.16 -15.67
CA GLU A 420 20.50 -5.48 -16.57
C GLU A 420 21.53 -4.37 -16.62
N GLY A 421 22.78 -4.74 -16.63
CA GLY A 421 23.90 -3.80 -16.65
C GLY A 421 24.23 -3.17 -15.29
N LEU A 422 23.46 -3.47 -14.23
CA LEU A 422 23.74 -3.00 -12.88
C LEU A 422 24.50 -4.07 -12.07
N SER A 423 25.54 -3.63 -11.38
CA SER A 423 26.25 -4.46 -10.39
C SER A 423 25.46 -4.44 -9.08
N LEU A 424 24.46 -5.33 -8.92
CA LEU A 424 23.51 -5.31 -7.80
C LEU A 424 24.18 -5.40 -6.41
N ASP A 425 25.40 -5.92 -6.35
CA ASP A 425 26.18 -6.06 -5.12
C ASP A 425 27.12 -4.86 -4.86
N ASP A 426 27.21 -3.88 -5.78
CA ASP A 426 28.09 -2.72 -5.62
C ASP A 426 27.47 -1.72 -4.61
N PRO A 427 28.10 -1.51 -3.44
CA PRO A 427 27.56 -0.59 -2.43
C PRO A 427 27.52 0.87 -2.89
N ARG A 428 28.28 1.24 -3.94
CA ARG A 428 28.35 2.62 -4.45
C ARG A 428 27.08 3.06 -5.17
N ILE A 429 26.29 2.12 -5.69
CA ILE A 429 25.03 2.41 -6.40
C ILE A 429 23.81 2.28 -5.49
N VAL A 430 24.01 1.94 -4.22
CA VAL A 430 22.93 1.81 -3.23
C VAL A 430 22.59 3.19 -2.66
N THR A 431 21.34 3.58 -2.78
CA THR A 431 20.83 4.81 -2.20
C THR A 431 20.22 4.53 -0.83
N PRO A 432 20.80 5.06 0.26
CA PRO A 432 20.19 4.95 1.58
C PRO A 432 18.93 5.83 1.65
N ILE A 433 17.78 5.20 1.90
CA ILE A 433 16.48 5.85 2.06
C ILE A 433 15.92 5.60 3.46
N GLY A 434 14.79 6.21 3.80
CA GLY A 434 14.00 5.96 5.00
C GLY A 434 12.52 5.93 4.67
N VAL A 435 11.68 5.66 5.67
CA VAL A 435 10.22 5.78 5.51
C VAL A 435 9.83 7.26 5.32
N SER A 436 10.24 8.10 6.29
CA SER A 436 10.14 9.56 6.24
C SER A 436 11.32 10.17 6.99
N CYS A 437 11.58 11.47 6.83
CA CYS A 437 12.68 12.14 7.55
C CYS A 437 12.50 12.08 9.07
N ARG A 438 11.27 12.19 9.56
CA ARG A 438 10.96 12.16 10.98
C ARG A 438 11.19 10.80 11.64
N LEU A 439 10.95 9.72 10.91
CA LEU A 439 11.16 8.34 11.38
C LEU A 439 12.56 7.80 11.10
N CYS A 440 13.37 8.53 10.33
CA CYS A 440 14.67 8.07 9.89
C CYS A 440 15.77 8.42 10.91
N ASP A 441 16.51 7.41 11.35
CA ASP A 441 17.61 7.52 12.31
C ASP A 441 19.00 7.68 11.68
N ARG A 442 19.09 7.81 10.33
CA ARG A 442 20.36 8.05 9.63
C ARG A 442 20.96 9.40 10.06
N ALA A 443 22.20 9.39 10.54
CA ALA A 443 22.89 10.60 11.00
C ALA A 443 23.31 11.50 9.83
N ASP A 444 23.90 10.90 8.79
CA ASP A 444 24.55 11.62 7.67
C ASP A 444 23.65 11.64 6.43
N CYS A 445 22.58 12.41 6.48
CA CYS A 445 21.67 12.56 5.34
C CYS A 445 21.65 14.02 4.88
N SER A 446 22.20 14.29 3.67
CA SER A 446 22.18 15.61 3.03
C SER A 446 20.78 16.13 2.73
N ASP A 447 19.85 15.22 2.46
CA ASP A 447 18.49 15.52 2.01
C ASP A 447 17.46 15.51 3.15
N ARG A 448 17.94 15.51 4.39
CA ARG A 448 17.07 15.55 5.57
C ARG A 448 16.26 16.84 5.60
N ALA A 449 14.95 16.72 5.43
CA ALA A 449 14.00 17.83 5.38
C ALA A 449 13.35 18.14 6.75
N ALA A 450 13.42 17.22 7.72
CA ALA A 450 12.83 17.37 9.05
C ALA A 450 13.68 16.66 10.13
N PRO A 451 13.64 17.12 11.38
CA PRO A 451 14.32 16.44 12.50
C PRO A 451 13.77 15.03 12.70
N SER A 452 14.63 14.11 13.14
CA SER A 452 14.21 12.77 13.54
C SER A 452 13.65 12.80 14.96
N ILE A 453 12.53 12.10 15.17
CA ILE A 453 11.99 11.88 16.53
C ILE A 453 12.77 10.81 17.30
N ARG A 454 13.58 10.02 16.60
CA ARG A 454 14.35 8.91 17.19
C ARG A 454 15.72 9.33 17.69
N ARG A 455 16.17 10.53 17.36
CA ARG A 455 17.48 11.06 17.76
C ARG A 455 17.37 12.52 18.15
N ARG A 456 18.10 12.88 19.22
CA ARG A 456 18.23 14.27 19.62
C ARG A 456 19.02 15.06 18.58
N LEU A 457 18.56 16.27 18.31
CA LEU A 457 19.32 17.21 17.50
C LEU A 457 20.60 17.62 18.27
N ALA A 458 21.74 17.56 17.58
CA ALA A 458 23.00 18.12 18.05
C ALA A 458 23.29 19.38 17.22
N MET A 459 22.66 20.49 17.60
CA MET A 459 22.86 21.76 16.92
C MET A 459 23.97 22.54 17.62
N ASP A 460 24.93 23.00 16.84
CA ASP A 460 26.01 23.87 17.26
C ASP A 460 25.99 25.11 16.34
N GLU A 461 25.77 26.28 16.89
CA GLU A 461 25.71 27.53 16.14
C GLU A 461 27.00 27.86 15.39
N ASN A 462 28.12 27.27 15.82
CA ASN A 462 29.47 27.46 15.24
C ASN A 462 29.80 26.35 14.21
N ARG A 463 28.96 25.32 14.08
CA ARG A 463 29.14 24.21 13.09
C ARG A 463 27.90 24.04 12.25
N ARG A 464 28.05 24.21 10.97
CA ARG A 464 27.00 23.93 10.00
C ARG A 464 27.34 22.68 9.19
N GLY A 465 26.54 21.65 9.33
CA GLY A 465 26.58 20.44 8.49
C GLY A 465 25.96 20.68 7.11
N VAL A 466 25.97 19.65 6.27
CA VAL A 466 25.30 19.64 4.96
C VAL A 466 23.78 19.77 5.13
N SER A 467 23.22 19.10 6.13
CA SER A 467 21.82 19.29 6.56
C SER A 467 21.73 20.34 7.67
N ALA A 468 20.62 21.08 7.70
CA ALA A 468 20.29 21.97 8.82
C ALA A 468 20.00 21.18 10.13
N TYR A 469 19.67 19.89 10.01
CA TYR A 469 19.31 19.02 11.13
C TYR A 469 20.44 18.01 11.40
N SER A 470 21.46 18.43 12.12
CA SER A 470 22.50 17.52 12.61
C SER A 470 21.95 16.70 13.77
N VAL A 471 22.21 15.40 13.80
CA VAL A 471 21.85 14.50 14.90
C VAL A 471 23.10 14.06 15.62
N GLY A 472 23.05 14.02 16.96
CA GLY A 472 24.13 13.50 17.78
C GLY A 472 24.38 12.02 17.50
N GLY A 473 25.67 11.65 17.55
CA GLY A 473 26.11 10.27 17.41
C GLY A 473 25.74 9.40 18.62
#